data_f87a89825c62b1616f5b10cf1f5a2bc3
#
_entry.id   f87a89825c62b1616f5b10cf1f5a2bc3
#
_cell.length_a   1.000
_cell.length_b   1.000
_cell.length_c   1.000
_cell.angle_alpha   90.00
_cell.angle_beta   90.00
_cell.angle_gamma   90.00
#
_symmetry.space_group_name_H-M   'P 1'
#
loop_
_entity.id
_entity.type
_entity.pdbx_description
1 polymer ?
#
loop_
_entity_poly.entity_id
_entity_poly.type
_entity_poly.pdbx_seq_one_letter_code
_entity_poly.pdbx_strand_id
1 'polypeptide(L)'
;MSKYFNKHYWIRKLFVNNFFSKFVNQKLLNKIVFNSIYKSNHWNKSKKFDQSQSYSGPGSAANSIQTNNLINELEKFFKENRIKNILDAPCGDCAWIKRIFENNIEYTGIDIVKDLINKNKEIFKSNKNVNFYCKDLVEYNKFDNFDFILMRDFFIHLPLPL
;
A
#
# COMPACT_ATOMS: atom_id res chain seq x y z
N MET A 1 -27.41 -12.41 11.14
CA MET A 1 -25.99 -12.90 11.24
C MET A 1 -25.48 -13.20 9.84
N SER A 2 -24.74 -12.27 9.25
CA SER A 2 -24.21 -12.38 7.87
C SER A 2 -23.01 -13.29 7.87
N LYS A 3 -23.16 -14.48 7.26
CA LYS A 3 -22.07 -15.42 6.97
C LYS A 3 -21.17 -14.87 5.84
N TYR A 4 -20.40 -13.83 6.13
CA TYR A 4 -19.29 -13.51 5.25
C TYR A 4 -18.09 -14.35 5.66
N PHE A 5 -18.03 -15.55 5.13
CA PHE A 5 -16.86 -16.39 5.13
C PHE A 5 -15.73 -15.64 4.40
N ASN A 6 -14.90 -14.97 5.17
CA ASN A 6 -13.77 -14.22 4.62
C ASN A 6 -12.72 -15.22 4.15
N LYS A 7 -12.69 -15.53 2.84
CA LYS A 7 -11.74 -16.45 2.21
C LYS A 7 -10.28 -16.14 2.61
N HIS A 8 -9.96 -14.86 2.80
CA HIS A 8 -8.63 -14.42 3.21
C HIS A 8 -8.35 -14.70 4.69
N TYR A 9 -9.36 -14.61 5.56
CA TYR A 9 -9.25 -15.02 6.95
C TYR A 9 -8.94 -16.53 7.04
N TRP A 10 -9.60 -17.35 6.24
CA TRP A 10 -9.36 -18.79 6.22
C TRP A 10 -8.03 -19.16 5.59
N ILE A 11 -7.61 -18.49 4.53
CA ILE A 11 -6.26 -18.64 3.97
C ILE A 11 -5.23 -18.32 5.06
N ARG A 12 -5.35 -17.17 5.75
CA ARG A 12 -4.48 -16.83 6.88
C ARG A 12 -4.57 -17.88 8.01
N LYS A 13 -5.77 -18.29 8.42
CA LYS A 13 -5.98 -19.25 9.50
C LYS A 13 -5.46 -20.64 9.17
N LEU A 14 -5.61 -21.12 7.94
CA LEU A 14 -5.04 -22.40 7.49
C LEU A 14 -3.51 -22.38 7.50
N PHE A 15 -2.89 -21.22 7.22
CA PHE A 15 -1.44 -21.08 7.20
C PHE A 15 -0.83 -20.66 8.53
N VAL A 16 -1.61 -20.06 9.43
CA VAL A 16 -1.15 -19.69 10.79
C VAL A 16 -1.32 -20.83 11.79
N ASN A 17 -2.29 -21.73 11.60
CA ASN A 17 -2.44 -22.91 12.47
C ASN A 17 -1.58 -24.09 12.03
N ASN A 18 -0.44 -24.19 12.66
CA ASN A 18 0.26 -25.32 13.25
C ASN A 18 1.05 -26.32 12.41
N PHE A 19 0.82 -26.60 11.17
CA PHE A 19 1.66 -27.57 10.47
C PHE A 19 2.27 -26.99 9.19
N PHE A 20 1.50 -26.24 8.44
CA PHE A 20 1.95 -25.65 7.18
C PHE A 20 2.81 -24.40 7.35
N SER A 21 2.70 -23.66 8.46
CA SER A 21 3.49 -22.43 8.68
C SER A 21 4.99 -22.71 8.79
N LYS A 22 5.36 -23.89 9.23
CA LYS A 22 6.78 -24.34 9.28
C LYS A 22 7.38 -24.62 7.90
N PHE A 23 6.54 -24.83 6.88
CA PHE A 23 6.97 -25.19 5.52
C PHE A 23 6.72 -24.10 4.48
N VAL A 24 5.89 -23.10 4.79
CA VAL A 24 5.59 -22.01 3.85
C VAL A 24 6.41 -20.78 4.24
N ASN A 25 7.26 -20.36 3.32
CA ASN A 25 7.98 -19.10 3.47
C ASN A 25 6.98 -17.95 3.65
N GLN A 26 7.05 -17.23 4.77
CA GLN A 26 6.16 -16.12 5.13
C GLN A 26 6.07 -15.07 4.02
N LYS A 27 7.16 -14.82 3.32
CA LYS A 27 7.23 -13.94 2.15
C LYS A 27 6.31 -14.39 1.02
N LEU A 28 6.36 -15.69 0.69
CA LEU A 28 5.48 -16.24 -0.35
C LEU A 28 4.02 -16.13 0.06
N LEU A 29 3.71 -16.37 1.31
CA LEU A 29 2.37 -16.27 1.88
C LEU A 29 1.85 -14.82 1.80
N ASN A 30 2.62 -13.84 2.25
CA ASN A 30 2.25 -12.42 2.18
C ASN A 30 1.97 -12.01 0.72
N LYS A 31 2.84 -12.40 -0.20
CA LYS A 31 2.67 -12.11 -1.62
C LYS A 31 1.38 -12.73 -2.18
N ILE A 32 1.08 -13.99 -1.86
CA ILE A 32 -0.16 -14.68 -2.31
C ILE A 32 -1.39 -13.97 -1.75
N VAL A 33 -1.39 -13.67 -0.45
CA VAL A 33 -2.52 -13.04 0.25
C VAL A 33 -2.80 -11.66 -0.34
N PHE A 34 -1.81 -10.78 -0.42
CA PHE A 34 -2.02 -9.42 -0.95
C PHE A 34 -2.39 -9.43 -2.44
N ASN A 35 -1.76 -10.26 -3.27
CA ASN A 35 -2.20 -10.41 -4.67
C ASN A 35 -3.66 -10.87 -4.79
N SER A 36 -4.09 -11.81 -3.95
CA SER A 36 -5.48 -12.27 -3.94
C SER A 36 -6.46 -11.17 -3.50
N ILE A 37 -6.10 -10.37 -2.51
CA ILE A 37 -6.89 -9.23 -2.01
C ILE A 37 -7.13 -8.22 -3.15
N TYR A 38 -6.08 -7.80 -3.84
CA TYR A 38 -6.19 -6.83 -4.92
C TYR A 38 -6.90 -7.40 -6.15
N LYS A 39 -6.62 -8.64 -6.56
CA LYS A 39 -7.31 -9.30 -7.69
C LYS A 39 -8.81 -9.47 -7.45
N SER A 40 -9.22 -9.73 -6.20
CA SER A 40 -10.63 -9.88 -5.84
C SER A 40 -11.33 -8.56 -5.51
N ASN A 41 -10.62 -7.43 -5.58
CA ASN A 41 -11.11 -6.12 -5.14
C ASN A 41 -11.74 -6.17 -3.74
N HIS A 42 -11.10 -6.91 -2.83
CA HIS A 42 -11.67 -7.28 -1.54
C HIS A 42 -12.00 -6.07 -0.65
N TRP A 43 -11.18 -5.03 -0.71
CA TRP A 43 -11.37 -3.81 0.10
C TRP A 43 -12.42 -2.86 -0.49
N ASN A 44 -12.72 -2.97 -1.78
CA ASN A 44 -13.75 -2.17 -2.42
C ASN A 44 -14.91 -3.04 -2.89
N LYS A 45 -15.86 -3.29 -1.99
CA LYS A 45 -17.06 -4.12 -2.26
C LYS A 45 -18.18 -3.37 -2.95
N SER A 46 -18.03 -2.11 -3.31
CA SER A 46 -19.05 -1.38 -4.03
C SER A 46 -19.21 -1.95 -5.44
N LYS A 47 -20.43 -2.31 -5.80
CA LYS A 47 -20.76 -2.90 -7.11
C LYS A 47 -20.61 -1.95 -8.31
N LYS A 48 -20.32 -0.66 -8.04
CA LYS A 48 -20.03 0.35 -9.05
C LYS A 48 -18.65 0.90 -8.77
N PHE A 49 -17.67 0.47 -9.55
CA PHE A 49 -16.33 1.02 -9.52
C PHE A 49 -16.38 2.41 -10.14
N ASP A 50 -16.28 3.44 -9.31
CA ASP A 50 -16.03 4.80 -9.74
C ASP A 50 -14.51 5.03 -9.78
N GLN A 51 -14.01 5.75 -10.78
CA GLN A 51 -12.59 6.08 -10.91
C GLN A 51 -12.03 6.89 -9.72
N SER A 52 -12.90 7.45 -8.87
CA SER A 52 -12.54 8.08 -7.60
C SER A 52 -12.20 7.08 -6.49
N GLN A 53 -12.48 5.80 -6.70
CA GLN A 53 -12.28 4.77 -5.68
C GLN A 53 -10.90 4.14 -5.78
N SER A 54 -10.28 3.91 -4.61
CA SER A 54 -8.99 3.24 -4.50
C SER A 54 -9.16 1.73 -4.44
N TYR A 55 -8.29 0.99 -5.11
CA TYR A 55 -8.17 -0.47 -4.94
C TYR A 55 -7.66 -0.82 -3.52
N SER A 56 -7.01 0.12 -2.85
CA SER A 56 -6.55 0.01 -1.47
C SER A 56 -7.65 0.24 -0.43
N GLY A 57 -8.90 0.41 -0.88
CA GLY A 57 -10.08 0.55 -0.05
C GLY A 57 -10.57 1.99 0.11
N PRO A 58 -11.76 2.16 0.73
CA PRO A 58 -12.42 3.48 0.81
C PRO A 58 -11.63 4.51 1.62
N GLY A 59 -10.83 4.07 2.59
CA GLY A 59 -9.93 4.95 3.35
C GLY A 59 -8.80 5.56 2.53
N SER A 60 -8.50 4.98 1.36
CA SER A 60 -7.47 5.44 0.42
C SER A 60 -8.06 6.08 -0.84
N ALA A 61 -9.34 6.45 -0.82
CA ALA A 61 -9.98 7.13 -1.95
C ALA A 61 -9.40 8.54 -2.14
N ALA A 62 -9.15 8.90 -3.40
CA ALA A 62 -8.45 10.15 -3.75
C ALA A 62 -9.11 11.44 -3.24
N ASN A 63 -10.43 11.42 -3.07
CA ASN A 63 -11.23 12.63 -2.74
C ASN A 63 -11.99 12.48 -1.41
N SER A 64 -11.57 11.58 -0.53
CA SER A 64 -12.17 11.51 0.80
C SER A 64 -11.71 12.68 1.66
N ILE A 65 -12.56 13.11 2.61
CA ILE A 65 -12.21 14.18 3.56
C ILE A 65 -10.93 13.81 4.32
N GLN A 66 -10.80 12.54 4.71
CA GLN A 66 -9.64 12.05 5.46
C GLN A 66 -8.35 12.15 4.65
N THR A 67 -8.37 11.73 3.38
CA THR A 67 -7.16 11.77 2.55
C THR A 67 -6.81 13.21 2.16
N ASN A 68 -7.78 14.07 1.91
CA ASN A 68 -7.54 15.48 1.62
C ASN A 68 -6.92 16.20 2.82
N ASN A 69 -7.44 15.99 4.03
CA ASN A 69 -6.87 16.58 5.24
C ASN A 69 -5.44 16.08 5.46
N LEU A 70 -5.22 14.76 5.33
CA LEU A 70 -3.88 14.18 5.49
C LEU A 70 -2.88 14.76 4.47
N ILE A 71 -3.27 14.91 3.21
CA ILE A 71 -2.40 15.50 2.19
C ILE A 71 -2.06 16.95 2.52
N ASN A 72 -3.03 17.75 2.95
CA ASN A 72 -2.79 19.15 3.33
C ASN A 72 -1.77 19.25 4.49
N GLU A 73 -1.91 18.40 5.50
CA GLU A 73 -0.96 18.35 6.62
C GLU A 73 0.41 17.85 6.20
N LEU A 74 0.49 16.84 5.33
CA LEU A 74 1.77 16.35 4.80
C LEU A 74 2.48 17.42 3.97
N GLU A 75 1.78 18.14 3.09
CA GLU A 75 2.37 19.22 2.28
C GLU A 75 2.93 20.34 3.15
N LYS A 76 2.20 20.73 4.19
CA LYS A 76 2.66 21.70 5.18
C LYS A 76 3.90 21.19 5.92
N PHE A 77 3.84 19.98 6.45
CA PHE A 77 4.94 19.35 7.16
C PHE A 77 6.20 19.24 6.29
N PHE A 78 6.06 18.79 5.04
CA PHE A 78 7.19 18.65 4.12
C PHE A 78 7.85 19.99 3.81
N LYS A 79 7.05 21.05 3.64
CA LYS A 79 7.57 22.40 3.43
C LYS A 79 8.30 22.94 4.66
N GLU A 80 7.72 22.80 5.85
CA GLU A 80 8.29 23.28 7.11
C GLU A 80 9.59 22.57 7.45
N ASN A 81 9.69 21.27 7.18
CA ASN A 81 10.85 20.43 7.49
C ASN A 81 11.80 20.23 6.30
N ARG A 82 11.53 20.88 5.16
CA ARG A 82 12.37 20.79 3.94
C ARG A 82 12.55 19.36 3.43
N ILE A 83 11.51 18.53 3.57
CA ILE A 83 11.50 17.15 3.07
C ILE A 83 11.55 17.18 1.54
N LYS A 84 12.49 16.45 0.96
CA LYS A 84 12.69 16.37 -0.50
C LYS A 84 12.60 14.95 -1.04
N ASN A 85 12.84 13.96 -0.19
CA ASN A 85 12.88 12.57 -0.61
C ASN A 85 12.03 11.70 0.33
N ILE A 86 10.97 11.08 -0.20
CA ILE A 86 10.04 10.29 0.59
C ILE A 86 9.93 8.84 0.11
N LEU A 87 9.78 7.94 1.08
CA LEU A 87 9.40 6.55 0.87
C LEU A 87 7.96 6.35 1.30
N ASP A 88 7.11 5.85 0.41
CA ASP A 88 5.75 5.39 0.71
C ASP A 88 5.70 3.85 0.60
N ALA A 89 5.49 3.19 1.72
CA ALA A 89 5.65 1.75 1.83
C ALA A 89 4.73 1.11 2.90
N PRO A 90 3.70 0.35 2.51
CA PRO A 90 3.29 0.00 1.14
C PRO A 90 2.52 1.13 0.44
N CYS A 91 2.87 1.44 -0.80
CA CYS A 91 2.27 2.55 -1.54
C CYS A 91 0.87 2.26 -2.11
N GLY A 92 0.48 1.00 -2.22
CA GLY A 92 -0.78 0.60 -2.83
C GLY A 92 -0.93 1.14 -4.26
N ASP A 93 -2.12 1.66 -4.59
CA ASP A 93 -2.44 2.23 -5.91
C ASP A 93 -2.16 3.75 -6.03
N CYS A 94 -1.59 4.37 -5.03
CA CYS A 94 -1.26 5.79 -4.97
C CYS A 94 -2.44 6.75 -5.24
N ALA A 95 -3.71 6.28 -5.17
CA ALA A 95 -4.88 7.06 -5.55
C ALA A 95 -4.99 8.37 -4.78
N TRP A 96 -4.67 8.37 -3.49
CA TRP A 96 -4.81 9.52 -2.61
C TRP A 96 -3.57 10.43 -2.56
N ILE A 97 -2.35 9.87 -2.74
CA ILE A 97 -1.09 10.61 -2.51
C ILE A 97 -0.56 11.32 -3.75
N LYS A 98 -1.14 11.08 -4.93
CA LYS A 98 -0.64 11.59 -6.22
C LYS A 98 -0.41 13.11 -6.26
N ARG A 99 -1.11 13.91 -5.45
CA ARG A 99 -0.94 15.36 -5.38
C ARG A 99 0.47 15.76 -4.88
N ILE A 100 1.10 14.93 -4.04
CA ILE A 100 2.47 15.15 -3.57
C ILE A 100 3.49 15.12 -4.72
N PHE A 101 3.21 14.41 -5.81
CA PHE A 101 4.11 14.30 -6.97
C PHE A 101 4.34 15.63 -7.70
N GLU A 102 3.47 16.61 -7.48
CA GLU A 102 3.55 17.95 -8.10
C GLU A 102 4.53 18.89 -7.35
N ASN A 103 5.00 18.52 -6.17
CA ASN A 103 5.73 19.39 -5.24
C ASN A 103 7.27 19.31 -5.34
N ASN A 104 7.86 18.87 -6.45
CA ASN A 104 9.31 18.66 -6.62
C ASN A 104 9.92 17.75 -5.53
N ILE A 105 9.13 16.81 -5.04
CA ILE A 105 9.55 15.80 -4.06
C ILE A 105 9.94 14.54 -4.83
N GLU A 106 11.10 13.98 -4.51
CA GLU A 106 11.50 12.65 -4.94
C GLU A 106 10.65 11.63 -4.21
N TYR A 107 9.78 10.93 -4.95
CA TYR A 107 8.88 9.92 -4.38
C TYR A 107 9.32 8.52 -4.77
N THR A 108 9.42 7.65 -3.78
CA THR A 108 9.64 6.23 -3.97
C THR A 108 8.48 5.43 -3.37
N GLY A 109 7.71 4.76 -4.23
CA GLY A 109 6.65 3.84 -3.82
C GLY A 109 7.12 2.39 -3.82
N ILE A 110 6.89 1.69 -2.72
CA ILE A 110 7.20 0.25 -2.61
C ILE A 110 5.93 -0.52 -2.27
N ASP A 111 5.69 -1.62 -2.97
CA ASP A 111 4.64 -2.58 -2.65
C ASP A 111 5.05 -4.00 -3.04
N ILE A 112 4.49 -5.00 -2.36
CA ILE A 112 4.72 -6.42 -2.66
C ILE A 112 3.92 -6.92 -3.87
N VAL A 113 2.85 -6.18 -4.24
CA VAL A 113 1.93 -6.54 -5.34
C VAL A 113 2.44 -6.03 -6.67
N LYS A 114 3.03 -6.92 -7.45
CA LYS A 114 3.67 -6.59 -8.74
C LYS A 114 2.71 -5.89 -9.73
N ASP A 115 1.47 -6.34 -9.80
CA ASP A 115 0.49 -5.79 -10.75
C ASP A 115 0.13 -4.34 -10.42
N LEU A 116 0.08 -3.97 -9.12
CA LEU A 116 -0.09 -2.57 -8.69
C LEU A 116 1.10 -1.72 -9.09
N ILE A 117 2.30 -2.19 -8.80
CA ILE A 117 3.54 -1.48 -9.15
C ILE A 117 3.63 -1.24 -10.66
N ASN A 118 3.29 -2.24 -11.48
CA ASN A 118 3.28 -2.08 -12.93
C ASN A 118 2.25 -1.03 -13.39
N LYS A 119 1.04 -1.03 -12.81
CA LYS A 119 0.02 -0.02 -13.07
C LYS A 119 0.48 1.38 -12.67
N ASN A 120 1.06 1.52 -11.47
CA ASN A 120 1.56 2.81 -10.99
C ASN A 120 2.67 3.34 -11.92
N LYS A 121 3.61 2.51 -12.33
CA LYS A 121 4.66 2.89 -13.31
C LYS A 121 4.07 3.40 -14.61
N GLU A 122 3.01 2.78 -15.13
CA GLU A 122 2.38 3.20 -16.37
C GLU A 122 1.60 4.50 -16.20
N ILE A 123 0.84 4.63 -15.11
CA ILE A 123 0.03 5.83 -14.82
C ILE A 123 0.92 7.06 -14.61
N PHE A 124 2.02 6.91 -13.88
CA PHE A 124 2.89 8.01 -13.48
C PHE A 124 4.19 8.12 -14.29
N LYS A 125 4.27 7.49 -15.47
CA LYS A 125 5.47 7.47 -16.32
C LYS A 125 5.99 8.85 -16.75
N SER A 126 5.13 9.87 -16.77
CA SER A 126 5.51 11.25 -17.09
C SER A 126 6.13 11.99 -15.89
N ASN A 127 5.96 11.51 -14.67
CA ASN A 127 6.50 12.12 -13.46
C ASN A 127 7.94 11.65 -13.25
N LYS A 128 8.93 12.48 -13.61
CA LYS A 128 10.36 12.11 -13.55
C LYS A 128 10.89 11.89 -12.12
N ASN A 129 10.24 12.49 -11.13
CA ASN A 129 10.59 12.40 -9.72
C ASN A 129 9.87 11.27 -8.97
N VAL A 130 9.17 10.37 -9.69
CA VAL A 130 8.37 9.30 -9.08
C VAL A 130 8.89 7.93 -9.50
N ASN A 131 9.25 7.11 -8.52
CA ASN A 131 9.78 5.78 -8.74
C ASN A 131 8.96 4.71 -8.02
N PHE A 132 8.81 3.52 -8.62
CA PHE A 132 8.08 2.41 -8.03
C PHE A 132 8.87 1.11 -8.07
N TYR A 133 8.88 0.38 -6.95
CA TYR A 133 9.59 -0.89 -6.83
C TYR A 133 8.72 -1.97 -6.20
N CYS A 134 8.71 -3.16 -6.82
CA CYS A 134 8.07 -4.33 -6.25
C CYS A 134 9.04 -4.99 -5.27
N LYS A 135 8.84 -4.75 -3.97
CA LYS A 135 9.69 -5.26 -2.88
C LYS A 135 8.84 -5.72 -1.70
N ASP A 136 9.36 -6.67 -0.96
CA ASP A 136 8.84 -7.03 0.36
C ASP A 136 9.44 -6.09 1.42
N LEU A 137 8.59 -5.41 2.18
CA LEU A 137 9.04 -4.46 3.21
C LEU A 137 9.73 -5.13 4.39
N VAL A 138 9.43 -6.40 4.66
CA VAL A 138 10.08 -7.16 5.73
C VAL A 138 11.57 -7.39 5.42
N GLU A 139 11.94 -7.39 4.14
CA GLU A 139 13.33 -7.56 3.68
C GLU A 139 13.99 -6.25 3.24
N TYR A 140 13.22 -5.17 3.19
CA TYR A 140 13.75 -3.88 2.75
C TYR A 140 14.58 -3.22 3.86
N ASN A 141 15.78 -2.77 3.55
CA ASN A 141 16.75 -2.26 4.53
C ASN A 141 17.41 -0.93 4.14
N LYS A 142 16.88 -0.21 3.14
CA LYS A 142 17.46 1.06 2.67
C LYS A 142 16.64 2.27 3.13
N PHE A 143 16.23 2.27 4.39
CA PHE A 143 15.40 3.34 4.96
C PHE A 143 16.15 4.66 5.17
N ASP A 144 17.45 4.58 5.40
CA ASP A 144 18.30 5.76 5.70
C ASP A 144 18.48 6.73 4.52
N ASN A 145 18.02 6.33 3.33
CA ASN A 145 18.13 7.16 2.13
C ASN A 145 16.99 8.16 1.97
N PHE A 146 16.05 8.23 2.92
CA PHE A 146 14.84 9.03 2.80
C PHE A 146 14.72 10.04 3.93
N ASP A 147 14.26 11.25 3.62
CA ASP A 147 13.97 12.29 4.61
C ASP A 147 12.72 11.95 5.42
N PHE A 148 11.77 11.25 4.79
CA PHE A 148 10.49 10.87 5.38
C PHE A 148 10.02 9.49 4.90
N ILE A 149 9.51 8.69 5.82
CA ILE A 149 8.95 7.37 5.52
C ILE A 149 7.48 7.36 5.92
N LEU A 150 6.62 7.10 4.93
CA LEU A 150 5.19 6.93 5.13
C LEU A 150 4.84 5.45 5.14
N MET A 151 4.32 4.96 6.28
CA MET A 151 3.81 3.60 6.42
C MET A 151 2.35 3.65 6.89
N ARG A 152 1.44 3.71 5.92
CA ARG A 152 0.02 3.78 6.21
C ARG A 152 -0.64 2.41 6.13
N ASP A 153 -1.39 2.05 7.18
CA ASP A 153 -2.16 0.80 7.28
C ASP A 153 -1.34 -0.49 7.10
N PHE A 154 -0.02 -0.44 7.30
CA PHE A 154 0.88 -1.58 7.10
C PHE A 154 0.88 -2.54 8.29
N PHE A 155 1.12 -2.02 9.50
CA PHE A 155 1.34 -2.86 10.68
C PHE A 155 0.12 -3.68 11.09
N ILE A 156 -1.08 -3.18 10.82
CA ILE A 156 -2.34 -3.90 11.12
C ILE A 156 -2.53 -5.16 10.27
N HIS A 157 -1.75 -5.29 9.19
CA HIS A 157 -1.79 -6.44 8.29
C HIS A 157 -0.68 -7.45 8.54
N LEU A 158 0.29 -7.13 9.40
CA LEU A 158 1.34 -8.06 9.77
C LEU A 158 0.83 -9.05 10.83
N PRO A 159 1.23 -10.33 10.76
CA PRO A 159 1.04 -11.25 11.86
C PRO A 159 1.93 -10.80 13.03
N LEU A 160 1.32 -10.38 14.12
CA LEU A 160 2.07 -10.18 15.35
C LEU A 160 2.56 -11.54 15.85
N PRO A 161 3.82 -11.69 16.25
CA PRO A 161 4.24 -12.87 16.98
C PRO A 161 3.45 -12.92 18.29
N LEU A 162 2.69 -14.00 18.48
CA LEU A 162 2.03 -14.32 19.74
C LEU A 162 3.06 -14.88 20.71
#